data_a9d2ae7da35c19f7d91f4bbf4e30fc78
#
_entry.id   a9d2ae7da35c19f7d91f4bbf4e30fc78
#
_cell.length_a   1.000
_cell.length_b   1.000
_cell.length_c   1.000
_cell.angle_alpha   90.00
_cell.angle_beta   90.00
_cell.angle_gamma   90.00
#
_symmetry.space_group_name_H-M   'P 1'
#
loop_
_entity.id
_entity.type
_entity.pdbx_description
1 polymer ?
#
loop_
_entity_poly.entity_id
_entity_poly.type
_entity_poly.pdbx_seq_one_letter_code
_entity_poly.pdbx_strand_id
1 'polypeptide(L)'
;MTSPKWKRSAPGPDVFGTPPPPPPAPPPPPPGPSDHSRGVGEGRPRGVLAANLGELQEQVCLTRSHLRRFVYAKDRTDRIRTCAILCHIYHHALHSRWYRARDLMLMSHLQDNIQHADPPVQILYNRTMVQLGICAFRQGLIKDAHNALLDIQSSGRAKELLGQGLLLRSLQERNAEQEKVEKRRQVPFHMHVNLELLECVYLVAAMLLEIPYMAAHEFDARRRMISKQFHHQLRVGERQPLLGPPESMREHVVAASKAMKTGDWRRCHRFVVNEKMNGKVWDLFPEADQVRAMLVRKIQEESLRTYLFTYSSVYDSISMETLAAMFELDLPTVHGIISKMIINEELMASLDQPTATVMMHRTEPTATQNLALQLAEKLGNLVENNERVLDQRQGAYGGYFRDQKDGGYRKGDGYLRRGGFRQERSNY
;
A
#
# COMPACT_ATOMS: atom_id res chain seq x y z
N MET A 1 34.33 52.07 -26.93
CA MET A 1 34.91 51.92 -25.58
C MET A 1 34.83 50.46 -25.23
N THR A 2 35.77 49.73 -25.65
CA THR A 2 36.89 48.94 -25.16
C THR A 2 36.47 47.76 -24.28
N SER A 3 36.38 46.56 -24.92
CA SER A 3 36.36 45.25 -24.29
C SER A 3 37.76 44.87 -23.77
N PRO A 4 37.92 44.16 -22.65
CA PRO A 4 39.18 43.54 -22.30
C PRO A 4 39.27 42.10 -22.84
N LYS A 5 40.35 41.90 -23.62
CA LYS A 5 40.82 40.62 -24.15
C LYS A 5 41.47 39.78 -23.03
N TRP A 6 41.02 38.56 -22.86
CA TRP A 6 41.76 37.56 -22.10
C TRP A 6 42.73 36.80 -23.00
N LYS A 7 44.03 36.87 -22.65
CA LYS A 7 45.14 36.14 -23.29
C LYS A 7 45.13 34.68 -22.78
N ARG A 8 45.17 33.75 -23.72
CA ARG A 8 45.49 32.34 -23.46
C ARG A 8 47.01 32.21 -23.22
N SER A 9 47.40 31.60 -22.08
CA SER A 9 48.76 31.15 -21.85
C SER A 9 48.85 29.67 -22.22
N ALA A 10 49.86 29.32 -22.97
CA ALA A 10 50.14 27.96 -23.40
C ALA A 10 50.77 27.10 -22.28
N PRO A 11 50.55 25.78 -22.26
CA PRO A 11 51.13 24.89 -21.25
C PRO A 11 52.63 24.60 -21.55
N GLY A 12 53.44 24.68 -20.50
CA GLY A 12 54.84 24.23 -20.52
C GLY A 12 54.96 22.72 -20.26
N PRO A 13 56.13 22.13 -20.56
CA PRO A 13 56.26 20.68 -20.71
C PRO A 13 56.34 19.92 -19.38
N ASP A 14 55.89 18.68 -19.46
CA ASP A 14 55.83 17.61 -18.46
C ASP A 14 57.15 17.36 -17.72
N VAL A 15 57.05 17.30 -16.37
CA VAL A 15 58.05 16.64 -15.53
C VAL A 15 57.34 15.47 -14.85
N PHE A 16 57.56 14.26 -15.35
CA PHE A 16 57.17 13.01 -14.70
C PHE A 16 57.95 12.85 -13.38
N GLY A 17 57.31 13.15 -12.27
CA GLY A 17 57.73 12.77 -10.93
C GLY A 17 57.13 11.41 -10.56
N THR A 18 57.98 10.42 -10.27
CA THR A 18 57.55 9.11 -9.73
C THR A 18 56.81 9.28 -8.40
N PRO A 19 55.73 8.54 -8.18
CA PRO A 19 55.00 8.62 -6.91
C PRO A 19 55.84 8.09 -5.75
N PRO A 20 55.72 8.67 -4.55
CA PRO A 20 56.46 8.21 -3.38
C PRO A 20 55.98 6.80 -2.96
N PRO A 21 56.89 5.96 -2.37
CA PRO A 21 56.54 4.62 -1.92
C PRO A 21 55.51 4.68 -0.76
N PRO A 22 54.63 3.67 -0.65
CA PRO A 22 53.62 3.62 0.42
C PRO A 22 54.30 3.51 1.80
N PRO A 23 53.70 4.05 2.87
CA PRO A 23 54.23 3.97 4.22
C PRO A 23 54.26 2.50 4.70
N PRO A 24 55.23 2.12 5.56
CA PRO A 24 55.32 0.77 6.10
C PRO A 24 54.15 0.42 6.97
N ALA A 25 53.68 -0.83 6.90
CA ALA A 25 52.59 -1.37 7.69
C ALA A 25 52.90 -1.29 9.21
N PRO A 26 51.92 -1.01 10.06
CA PRO A 26 52.11 -0.97 11.52
C PRO A 26 52.46 -2.38 12.03
N PRO A 27 53.30 -2.48 13.09
CA PRO A 27 53.67 -3.75 13.66
C PRO A 27 52.50 -4.47 14.31
N PRO A 28 52.48 -5.82 14.35
CA PRO A 28 51.39 -6.57 14.98
C PRO A 28 51.38 -6.32 16.49
N PRO A 29 50.20 -6.33 17.14
CA PRO A 29 50.08 -6.13 18.59
C PRO A 29 50.74 -7.28 19.37
N PRO A 30 51.27 -7.00 20.59
CA PRO A 30 51.94 -8.04 21.39
C PRO A 30 50.94 -9.10 21.87
N PRO A 31 51.38 -10.36 22.08
CA PRO A 31 50.50 -11.40 22.61
C PRO A 31 50.12 -11.08 24.05
N GLY A 32 48.78 -11.08 24.30
CA GLY A 32 48.21 -10.92 25.61
C GLY A 32 48.51 -12.10 26.55
N PRO A 33 48.47 -11.89 27.90
CA PRO A 33 48.81 -12.94 28.85
C PRO A 33 47.83 -14.12 28.79
N SER A 34 48.42 -15.31 28.87
CA SER A 34 47.76 -16.59 28.93
C SER A 34 47.02 -16.76 30.25
N ASP A 35 45.71 -16.64 30.25
CA ASP A 35 44.86 -17.05 31.37
C ASP A 35 44.39 -18.51 31.17
N HIS A 36 45.00 -19.36 31.99
CA HIS A 36 44.53 -20.72 32.21
C HIS A 36 43.42 -20.67 33.26
N SER A 37 42.15 -20.67 32.87
CA SER A 37 41.07 -21.17 33.74
C SER A 37 39.94 -21.74 32.94
N ARG A 38 39.81 -23.04 32.99
CA ARG A 38 38.67 -23.95 32.98
C ARG A 38 37.30 -23.33 32.70
N GLY A 39 36.63 -23.85 31.67
CA GLY A 39 35.18 -23.62 31.53
C GLY A 39 34.67 -24.36 30.31
N VAL A 40 34.19 -25.56 30.49
CA VAL A 40 33.43 -26.39 29.57
C VAL A 40 32.28 -25.60 28.97
N GLY A 41 32.22 -25.46 27.67
CA GLY A 41 31.13 -24.88 26.93
C GLY A 41 31.32 -25.13 25.43
N GLU A 42 30.95 -26.33 24.97
CA GLU A 42 30.91 -26.67 23.57
C GLU A 42 30.04 -25.69 22.79
N GLY A 43 30.69 -24.74 22.15
CA GLY A 43 30.10 -23.93 21.09
C GLY A 43 29.83 -24.79 19.87
N ARG A 44 28.63 -25.36 19.76
CA ARG A 44 28.17 -25.98 18.50
C ARG A 44 28.30 -24.95 17.38
N PRO A 45 28.97 -25.28 16.28
CA PRO A 45 29.18 -24.37 15.17
C PRO A 45 27.81 -23.95 14.59
N ARG A 46 27.58 -22.66 14.46
CA ARG A 46 26.33 -22.07 13.93
C ARG A 46 25.89 -22.70 12.59
N GLY A 47 26.79 -23.23 11.80
CA GLY A 47 26.51 -23.92 10.55
C GLY A 47 25.74 -25.23 10.69
N VAL A 48 26.00 -26.02 11.74
CA VAL A 48 25.32 -27.30 11.98
C VAL A 48 23.88 -27.07 12.45
N LEU A 49 23.62 -26.02 13.26
CA LEU A 49 22.29 -25.63 13.67
C LEU A 49 21.42 -25.15 12.47
N ALA A 50 22.02 -24.41 11.54
CA ALA A 50 21.32 -23.95 10.33
C ALA A 50 20.99 -25.13 9.38
N ALA A 51 21.89 -26.10 9.22
CA ALA A 51 21.65 -27.29 8.41
C ALA A 51 20.52 -28.16 9.02
N ASN A 52 20.55 -28.39 10.34
CA ASN A 52 19.50 -29.14 11.03
C ASN A 52 18.13 -28.44 10.97
N LEU A 53 18.10 -27.11 10.99
CA LEU A 53 16.84 -26.32 10.82
C LEU A 53 16.30 -26.46 9.38
N GLY A 54 17.17 -26.51 8.39
CA GLY A 54 16.79 -26.72 6.98
C GLY A 54 16.15 -28.10 6.77
N GLU A 55 16.77 -29.16 7.28
CA GLU A 55 16.26 -30.53 7.20
C GLU A 55 14.92 -30.70 7.95
N LEU A 56 14.77 -30.11 9.14
CA LEU A 56 13.52 -30.08 9.88
C LEU A 56 12.42 -29.35 9.10
N GLN A 57 12.77 -28.28 8.43
CA GLN A 57 11.84 -27.50 7.63
C GLN A 57 11.38 -28.24 6.38
N GLU A 58 12.26 -29.02 5.74
CA GLU A 58 11.90 -29.91 4.64
C GLU A 58 11.01 -31.06 5.10
N GLN A 59 11.31 -31.71 6.23
CA GLN A 59 10.50 -32.77 6.79
C GLN A 59 9.08 -32.28 7.15
N VAL A 60 8.96 -31.08 7.73
CA VAL A 60 7.66 -30.45 7.99
C VAL A 60 6.89 -30.17 6.71
N CYS A 61 7.58 -29.72 5.65
CA CYS A 61 6.93 -29.51 4.34
C CYS A 61 6.45 -30.82 3.71
N LEU A 62 7.22 -31.92 3.82
CA LEU A 62 6.85 -33.23 3.30
C LEU A 62 5.65 -33.84 4.06
N THR A 63 5.69 -33.82 5.38
CA THR A 63 4.57 -34.32 6.20
C THR A 63 3.29 -33.54 5.97
N ARG A 64 3.36 -32.22 5.84
CA ARG A 64 2.20 -31.38 5.45
C ARG A 64 1.69 -31.72 4.07
N SER A 65 2.58 -32.01 3.11
CA SER A 65 2.19 -32.41 1.75
C SER A 65 1.44 -33.75 1.76
N HIS A 66 1.91 -34.74 2.51
CA HIS A 66 1.23 -36.01 2.68
C HIS A 66 -0.14 -35.87 3.35
N LEU A 67 -0.21 -35.12 4.45
CA LEU A 67 -1.47 -34.89 5.16
C LEU A 67 -2.52 -34.21 4.26
N ARG A 68 -2.11 -33.25 3.46
CA ARG A 68 -3.02 -32.58 2.49
C ARG A 68 -3.55 -33.54 1.43
N ARG A 69 -2.66 -34.33 0.79
CA ARG A 69 -3.06 -35.34 -0.18
C ARG A 69 -4.08 -36.31 0.42
N PHE A 70 -3.85 -36.72 1.68
CA PHE A 70 -4.78 -37.56 2.39
C PHE A 70 -6.14 -36.88 2.62
N VAL A 71 -6.16 -35.63 3.09
CA VAL A 71 -7.41 -34.86 3.30
C VAL A 71 -8.16 -34.71 1.98
N TYR A 72 -7.48 -34.32 0.90
CA TYR A 72 -8.14 -34.15 -0.41
C TYR A 72 -8.69 -35.44 -0.99
N ALA A 73 -8.05 -36.58 -0.72
CA ALA A 73 -8.48 -37.88 -1.21
C ALA A 73 -9.61 -38.50 -0.39
N LYS A 74 -9.63 -38.27 0.91
CA LYS A 74 -10.53 -38.98 1.87
C LYS A 74 -11.69 -38.14 2.36
N ASP A 75 -11.52 -36.82 2.45
CA ASP A 75 -12.55 -35.96 3.00
C ASP A 75 -13.60 -35.60 1.94
N ARG A 76 -14.85 -35.82 2.28
CA ARG A 76 -16.03 -35.47 1.48
C ARG A 76 -16.70 -34.19 2.00
N THR A 77 -16.21 -33.63 3.12
CA THR A 77 -16.75 -32.39 3.69
C THR A 77 -15.96 -31.21 3.19
N ASP A 78 -16.63 -30.26 2.54
CA ASP A 78 -15.98 -29.05 2.00
C ASP A 78 -15.29 -28.21 3.08
N ARG A 79 -15.73 -28.33 4.34
CA ARG A 79 -15.18 -27.58 5.45
C ARG A 79 -13.71 -27.91 5.74
N ILE A 80 -13.37 -29.19 5.91
CA ILE A 80 -12.00 -29.62 6.24
C ILE A 80 -11.10 -29.39 5.03
N ARG A 81 -11.60 -29.64 3.82
CA ARG A 81 -10.90 -29.36 2.56
C ARG A 81 -10.56 -27.88 2.45
N THR A 82 -11.51 -26.99 2.71
CA THR A 82 -11.31 -25.53 2.72
C THR A 82 -10.27 -25.11 3.75
N CYS A 83 -10.35 -25.61 4.96
CA CYS A 83 -9.32 -25.36 5.99
C CYS A 83 -7.93 -25.83 5.53
N ALA A 84 -7.82 -27.01 4.92
CA ALA A 84 -6.56 -27.55 4.43
C ALA A 84 -5.96 -26.70 3.31
N ILE A 85 -6.78 -26.19 2.37
CA ILE A 85 -6.35 -25.28 1.32
C ILE A 85 -5.87 -23.94 1.92
N LEU A 86 -6.65 -23.35 2.82
CA LEU A 86 -6.28 -22.10 3.49
C LEU A 86 -4.97 -22.23 4.29
N CYS A 87 -4.79 -23.30 5.04
CA CYS A 87 -3.53 -23.59 5.74
C CYS A 87 -2.35 -23.78 4.78
N HIS A 88 -2.60 -24.30 3.58
CA HIS A 88 -1.58 -24.43 2.55
C HIS A 88 -1.14 -23.09 2.00
N ILE A 89 -2.10 -22.23 1.64
CA ILE A 89 -1.86 -20.88 1.15
C ILE A 89 -1.12 -20.07 2.23
N TYR A 90 -1.60 -20.15 3.48
CA TYR A 90 -0.99 -19.49 4.63
C TYR A 90 0.49 -19.87 4.80
N HIS A 91 0.79 -21.17 4.69
CA HIS A 91 2.16 -21.69 4.75
C HIS A 91 3.04 -21.11 3.64
N HIS A 92 2.55 -21.10 2.40
CA HIS A 92 3.33 -20.50 1.30
C HIS A 92 3.55 -19.00 1.50
N ALA A 93 2.54 -18.27 2.00
CA ALA A 93 2.66 -16.85 2.32
C ALA A 93 3.72 -16.57 3.40
N LEU A 94 3.77 -17.38 4.47
CA LEU A 94 4.80 -17.25 5.51
C LEU A 94 6.24 -17.47 4.97
N HIS A 95 6.40 -18.36 3.98
CA HIS A 95 7.69 -18.67 3.36
C HIS A 95 8.01 -17.84 2.12
N SER A 96 7.42 -16.65 1.98
CA SER A 96 7.67 -15.69 0.90
C SER A 96 7.42 -16.25 -0.52
N ARG A 97 6.57 -17.28 -0.66
CA ARG A 97 6.23 -17.92 -1.94
C ARG A 97 4.93 -17.33 -2.50
N TRP A 98 4.94 -16.04 -2.81
CA TRP A 98 3.76 -15.28 -3.25
C TRP A 98 3.03 -15.92 -4.43
N TYR A 99 3.73 -16.19 -5.53
CA TYR A 99 3.08 -16.71 -6.74
C TYR A 99 2.33 -18.01 -6.50
N ARG A 100 2.94 -18.94 -5.77
CA ARG A 100 2.28 -20.22 -5.42
C ARG A 100 1.08 -20.02 -4.51
N ALA A 101 1.20 -19.12 -3.54
CA ALA A 101 0.11 -18.80 -2.62
C ALA A 101 -1.06 -18.13 -3.35
N ARG A 102 -0.78 -17.17 -4.21
CA ARG A 102 -1.76 -16.48 -5.06
C ARG A 102 -2.49 -17.45 -5.99
N ASP A 103 -1.74 -18.27 -6.73
CA ASP A 103 -2.31 -19.20 -7.70
C ASP A 103 -3.22 -20.21 -7.01
N LEU A 104 -2.82 -20.74 -5.85
CA LEU A 104 -3.68 -21.61 -5.05
C LEU A 104 -4.95 -20.90 -4.57
N MET A 105 -4.86 -19.63 -4.18
CA MET A 105 -6.02 -18.84 -3.77
C MET A 105 -6.99 -18.64 -4.94
N LEU A 106 -6.49 -18.26 -6.11
CA LEU A 106 -7.30 -18.06 -7.32
C LEU A 106 -7.94 -19.36 -7.79
N MET A 107 -7.18 -20.46 -7.84
CA MET A 107 -7.68 -21.77 -8.27
C MET A 107 -8.72 -22.37 -7.30
N SER A 108 -8.71 -21.95 -6.05
CA SER A 108 -9.63 -22.49 -5.03
C SER A 108 -11.03 -21.91 -5.10
N HIS A 109 -11.24 -20.78 -5.78
CA HIS A 109 -12.51 -20.02 -5.84
C HIS A 109 -13.18 -19.79 -4.47
N LEU A 110 -12.37 -19.75 -3.42
CA LEU A 110 -12.88 -19.56 -2.05
C LEU A 110 -13.48 -18.20 -1.82
N GLN A 111 -13.06 -17.19 -2.59
CA GLN A 111 -13.54 -15.82 -2.46
C GLN A 111 -15.05 -15.71 -2.66
N ASP A 112 -15.60 -16.50 -3.57
CA ASP A 112 -17.02 -16.45 -3.92
C ASP A 112 -17.92 -17.09 -2.86
N ASN A 113 -17.41 -18.13 -2.16
CA ASN A 113 -18.20 -18.95 -1.25
C ASN A 113 -17.92 -18.71 0.23
N ILE A 114 -16.88 -17.94 0.56
CA ILE A 114 -16.44 -17.77 1.95
C ILE A 114 -17.49 -17.11 2.86
N GLN A 115 -18.39 -16.30 2.28
CA GLN A 115 -19.44 -15.62 3.03
C GLN A 115 -20.44 -16.60 3.67
N HIS A 116 -20.61 -17.77 3.06
CA HIS A 116 -21.51 -18.82 3.54
C HIS A 116 -20.81 -19.84 4.46
N ALA A 117 -19.49 -19.71 4.62
CA ALA A 117 -18.73 -20.61 5.47
C ALA A 117 -18.91 -20.31 6.97
N ASP A 118 -18.56 -21.28 7.82
CA ASP A 118 -18.57 -21.12 9.27
C ASP A 118 -17.64 -19.99 9.72
N PRO A 119 -17.97 -19.24 10.78
CA PRO A 119 -17.14 -18.15 11.30
C PRO A 119 -15.67 -18.51 11.56
N PRO A 120 -15.30 -19.68 12.09
CA PRO A 120 -13.88 -20.06 12.22
C PRO A 120 -13.14 -20.16 10.89
N VAL A 121 -13.83 -20.61 9.84
CA VAL A 121 -13.27 -20.71 8.48
C VAL A 121 -13.10 -19.31 7.88
N GLN A 122 -14.07 -18.42 8.10
CA GLN A 122 -13.98 -17.01 7.67
C GLN A 122 -12.81 -16.30 8.36
N ILE A 123 -12.61 -16.51 9.66
CA ILE A 123 -11.46 -15.98 10.41
C ILE A 123 -10.15 -16.49 9.82
N LEU A 124 -10.06 -17.79 9.54
CA LEU A 124 -8.88 -18.39 8.93
C LEU A 124 -8.60 -17.80 7.53
N TYR A 125 -9.65 -17.61 6.73
CA TYR A 125 -9.57 -16.95 5.44
C TYR A 125 -9.01 -15.52 5.56
N ASN A 126 -9.59 -14.69 6.43
CA ASN A 126 -9.14 -13.33 6.67
C ASN A 126 -7.67 -13.27 7.10
N ARG A 127 -7.26 -14.17 7.99
CA ARG A 127 -5.87 -14.30 8.43
C ARG A 127 -4.94 -14.71 7.28
N THR A 128 -5.41 -15.60 6.41
CA THR A 128 -4.68 -16.02 5.21
C THR A 128 -4.50 -14.86 4.24
N MET A 129 -5.55 -14.05 4.02
CA MET A 129 -5.48 -12.86 3.19
C MET A 129 -4.51 -11.82 3.74
N VAL A 130 -4.48 -11.61 5.07
CA VAL A 130 -3.49 -10.72 5.71
C VAL A 130 -2.06 -11.20 5.45
N GLN A 131 -1.78 -12.48 5.67
CA GLN A 131 -0.43 -13.01 5.43
C GLN A 131 -0.04 -12.98 3.95
N LEU A 132 -1.00 -13.18 3.07
CA LEU A 132 -0.82 -13.05 1.64
C LEU A 132 -0.45 -11.59 1.28
N GLY A 133 -1.18 -10.60 1.82
CA GLY A 133 -0.88 -9.18 1.61
C GLY A 133 0.50 -8.77 2.15
N ILE A 134 0.86 -9.24 3.35
CA ILE A 134 2.20 -9.01 3.93
C ILE A 134 3.29 -9.67 3.06
N CYS A 135 3.05 -10.88 2.56
CA CYS A 135 3.96 -11.58 1.66
C CYS A 135 4.18 -10.82 0.34
N ALA A 136 3.09 -10.32 -0.27
CA ALA A 136 3.17 -9.48 -1.47
C ALA A 136 3.99 -8.21 -1.22
N PHE A 137 3.76 -7.55 -0.09
CA PHE A 137 4.50 -6.35 0.29
C PHE A 137 5.99 -6.61 0.45
N ARG A 138 6.39 -7.70 1.11
CA ARG A 138 7.80 -8.11 1.26
C ARG A 138 8.50 -8.29 -0.08
N GLN A 139 7.78 -8.70 -1.11
CA GLN A 139 8.30 -8.87 -2.47
C GLN A 139 8.20 -7.61 -3.34
N GLY A 140 7.75 -6.49 -2.78
CA GLY A 140 7.60 -5.23 -3.51
C GLY A 140 6.39 -5.17 -4.45
N LEU A 141 5.45 -6.13 -4.35
CA LEU A 141 4.20 -6.15 -5.12
C LEU A 141 3.14 -5.29 -4.42
N ILE A 142 3.34 -3.97 -4.47
CA ILE A 142 2.59 -3.00 -3.68
C ILE A 142 1.08 -3.01 -4.02
N LYS A 143 0.73 -3.13 -5.30
CA LYS A 143 -0.67 -3.17 -5.75
C LYS A 143 -1.41 -4.38 -5.20
N ASP A 144 -0.78 -5.56 -5.26
CA ASP A 144 -1.37 -6.80 -4.77
C ASP A 144 -1.48 -6.80 -3.25
N ALA A 145 -0.47 -6.26 -2.55
CA ALA A 145 -0.49 -6.08 -1.10
C ALA A 145 -1.65 -5.18 -0.67
N HIS A 146 -1.82 -4.03 -1.32
CA HIS A 146 -2.92 -3.12 -1.04
C HIS A 146 -4.29 -3.79 -1.26
N ASN A 147 -4.49 -4.47 -2.40
CA ASN A 147 -5.75 -5.13 -2.72
C ASN A 147 -6.09 -6.25 -1.73
N ALA A 148 -5.11 -7.06 -1.33
CA ALA A 148 -5.33 -8.13 -0.35
C ALA A 148 -5.73 -7.62 1.04
N LEU A 149 -5.27 -6.42 1.43
CA LEU A 149 -5.54 -5.81 2.73
C LEU A 149 -6.74 -4.88 2.75
N LEU A 150 -7.24 -4.47 1.56
CA LEU A 150 -8.27 -3.46 1.40
C LEU A 150 -9.56 -3.80 2.17
N ASP A 151 -10.07 -5.01 2.02
CA ASP A 151 -11.35 -5.42 2.61
C ASP A 151 -11.29 -5.43 4.14
N ILE A 152 -10.18 -5.87 4.70
CA ILE A 152 -9.99 -5.96 6.14
C ILE A 152 -9.86 -4.57 6.77
N GLN A 153 -9.08 -3.70 6.12
CA GLN A 153 -8.85 -2.36 6.62
C GLN A 153 -10.04 -1.42 6.39
N SER A 154 -10.73 -1.55 5.25
CA SER A 154 -11.90 -0.71 4.94
C SER A 154 -13.08 -0.95 5.88
N SER A 155 -13.19 -2.14 6.45
CA SER A 155 -14.26 -2.51 7.40
C SER A 155 -14.18 -1.75 8.74
N GLY A 156 -12.98 -1.26 9.12
CA GLY A 156 -12.72 -0.67 10.43
C GLY A 156 -12.81 -1.65 11.62
N ARG A 157 -13.06 -2.93 11.36
CA ARG A 157 -13.25 -4.01 12.36
C ARG A 157 -12.19 -5.10 12.26
N ALA A 158 -10.95 -4.73 11.95
CA ALA A 158 -9.86 -5.68 11.74
C ALA A 158 -9.67 -6.64 12.92
N LYS A 159 -9.80 -6.16 14.17
CA LYS A 159 -9.71 -7.02 15.38
C LYS A 159 -10.74 -8.15 15.38
N GLU A 160 -11.98 -7.84 15.05
CA GLU A 160 -13.07 -8.80 15.00
C GLU A 160 -12.91 -9.78 13.84
N LEU A 161 -12.62 -9.27 12.65
CA LEU A 161 -12.44 -10.09 11.45
C LEU A 161 -11.28 -11.08 11.55
N LEU A 162 -10.24 -10.76 12.34
CA LEU A 162 -9.11 -11.63 12.58
C LEU A 162 -9.26 -12.52 13.83
N GLY A 163 -10.39 -12.42 14.54
CA GLY A 163 -10.63 -13.18 15.77
C GLY A 163 -9.68 -12.80 16.92
N GLN A 164 -9.25 -11.54 17.00
CA GLN A 164 -8.27 -11.06 17.99
C GLN A 164 -8.88 -10.18 19.08
N GLY A 165 -10.17 -9.98 19.08
CA GLY A 165 -10.88 -9.21 20.10
C GLY A 165 -12.23 -8.71 19.62
N LEU A 166 -12.98 -8.19 20.57
CA LEU A 166 -14.31 -7.64 20.37
C LEU A 166 -14.22 -6.11 20.33
N LEU A 167 -15.04 -5.45 19.52
CA LEU A 167 -15.19 -4.00 19.56
C LEU A 167 -15.94 -3.60 20.84
N LEU A 168 -15.42 -2.59 21.56
CA LEU A 168 -16.01 -2.07 22.79
C LEU A 168 -17.48 -1.63 22.62
N ARG A 169 -17.87 -1.13 21.44
CA ARG A 169 -19.26 -0.73 21.13
C ARG A 169 -20.25 -1.89 21.17
N SER A 170 -19.80 -3.11 20.87
CA SER A 170 -20.67 -4.28 20.86
C SER A 170 -20.78 -4.98 22.22
N LEU A 171 -19.98 -4.55 23.20
CA LEU A 171 -20.06 -5.08 24.57
C LEU A 171 -21.26 -4.56 25.37
N GLN A 172 -21.81 -3.39 25.02
CA GLN A 172 -22.91 -2.78 25.76
C GLN A 172 -24.29 -3.37 25.46
N GLU A 173 -24.47 -4.08 24.33
CA GLU A 173 -25.78 -4.58 23.88
C GLU A 173 -25.87 -6.12 23.85
N ARG A 174 -24.90 -6.87 24.41
CA ARG A 174 -24.80 -8.31 24.21
C ARG A 174 -25.37 -9.14 25.33
N ASN A 175 -26.13 -10.18 24.94
CA ASN A 175 -26.54 -11.25 25.84
C ASN A 175 -25.33 -12.10 26.24
N ALA A 176 -25.30 -12.59 27.49
CA ALA A 176 -24.21 -13.41 28.04
C ALA A 176 -23.90 -14.69 27.21
N GLU A 177 -24.88 -15.21 26.49
CA GLU A 177 -24.69 -16.35 25.59
C GLU A 177 -23.92 -15.98 24.31
N GLN A 178 -24.22 -14.83 23.74
CA GLN A 178 -23.49 -14.33 22.56
C GLN A 178 -22.03 -14.07 22.89
N GLU A 179 -21.76 -13.50 24.06
CA GLU A 179 -20.38 -13.27 24.54
C GLU A 179 -19.58 -14.58 24.70
N LYS A 180 -20.20 -15.65 25.21
CA LYS A 180 -19.57 -16.98 25.32
C LYS A 180 -19.23 -17.56 23.94
N VAL A 181 -20.13 -17.41 22.97
CA VAL A 181 -19.90 -17.87 21.59
C VAL A 181 -18.76 -17.09 20.93
N GLU A 182 -18.70 -15.79 21.13
CA GLU A 182 -17.66 -14.95 20.57
C GLU A 182 -16.30 -15.16 21.22
N LYS A 183 -16.23 -15.36 22.53
CA LYS A 183 -15.00 -15.76 23.23
C LYS A 183 -14.43 -17.07 22.67
N ARG A 184 -15.27 -18.04 22.30
CA ARG A 184 -14.85 -19.29 21.68
C ARG A 184 -14.31 -19.13 20.27
N ARG A 185 -14.66 -18.05 19.57
CA ARG A 185 -14.16 -17.74 18.20
C ARG A 185 -12.79 -17.08 18.20
N GLN A 186 -12.32 -16.58 19.35
CA GLN A 186 -11.06 -15.89 19.44
C GLN A 186 -9.87 -16.83 19.22
N VAL A 187 -8.91 -16.35 18.44
CA VAL A 187 -7.66 -17.05 18.19
C VAL A 187 -6.74 -16.87 19.41
N PRO A 188 -5.97 -17.89 19.82
CA PRO A 188 -5.01 -17.78 20.91
C PRO A 188 -4.01 -16.64 20.68
N PHE A 189 -3.59 -15.97 21.76
CA PHE A 189 -2.73 -14.77 21.70
C PHE A 189 -1.44 -14.97 20.89
N HIS A 190 -0.78 -16.13 21.04
CA HIS A 190 0.46 -16.43 20.30
C HIS A 190 0.27 -16.52 18.78
N MET A 191 -0.96 -16.62 18.30
CA MET A 191 -1.30 -16.63 16.88
C MET A 191 -1.78 -15.26 16.39
N HIS A 192 -1.81 -14.24 17.23
CA HIS A 192 -2.27 -12.91 16.84
C HIS A 192 -1.32 -12.29 15.81
N VAL A 193 -1.92 -11.60 14.83
CA VAL A 193 -1.20 -10.76 13.86
C VAL A 193 -1.09 -9.35 14.43
N ASN A 194 0.05 -8.71 14.30
CA ASN A 194 0.22 -7.33 14.74
C ASN A 194 -0.62 -6.39 13.86
N LEU A 195 -1.56 -5.69 14.48
CA LEU A 195 -2.49 -4.80 13.77
C LEU A 195 -1.83 -3.48 13.37
N GLU A 196 -0.84 -3.01 14.12
CA GLU A 196 -0.07 -1.80 13.75
C GLU A 196 0.77 -2.06 12.51
N LEU A 197 1.40 -3.24 12.43
CA LEU A 197 2.10 -3.70 11.23
C LEU A 197 1.16 -3.74 10.03
N LEU A 198 -0.01 -4.36 10.20
CA LEU A 198 -1.02 -4.48 9.14
C LEU A 198 -1.48 -3.11 8.63
N GLU A 199 -1.83 -2.21 9.54
CA GLU A 199 -2.26 -0.85 9.19
C GLU A 199 -1.13 -0.07 8.50
N CYS A 200 0.11 -0.17 9.00
CA CYS A 200 1.25 0.50 8.40
C CYS A 200 1.52 0.01 6.98
N VAL A 201 1.58 -1.30 6.76
CA VAL A 201 1.78 -1.89 5.43
C VAL A 201 0.70 -1.42 4.46
N TYR A 202 -0.57 -1.42 4.90
CA TYR A 202 -1.68 -0.94 4.09
C TYR A 202 -1.56 0.55 3.75
N LEU A 203 -1.28 1.41 4.73
CA LEU A 203 -1.18 2.86 4.52
C LEU A 203 0.02 3.23 3.65
N VAL A 204 1.17 2.58 3.83
CA VAL A 204 2.36 2.80 2.99
C VAL A 204 2.11 2.30 1.56
N ALA A 205 1.49 1.14 1.39
CA ALA A 205 1.09 0.65 0.07
C ALA A 205 0.09 1.61 -0.61
N ALA A 206 -0.90 2.10 0.15
CA ALA A 206 -1.85 3.10 -0.34
C ALA A 206 -1.16 4.41 -0.73
N MET A 207 -0.20 4.90 0.06
CA MET A 207 0.60 6.08 -0.25
C MET A 207 1.33 5.95 -1.59
N LEU A 208 2.05 4.84 -1.78
CA LEU A 208 2.82 4.59 -3.00
C LEU A 208 1.96 4.49 -4.26
N LEU A 209 0.69 4.08 -4.14
CA LEU A 209 -0.24 4.00 -5.27
C LEU A 209 -1.01 5.31 -5.49
N GLU A 210 -1.49 5.91 -4.41
CA GLU A 210 -2.42 7.04 -4.45
C GLU A 210 -1.72 8.36 -4.80
N ILE A 211 -0.51 8.61 -4.28
CA ILE A 211 0.18 9.89 -4.52
C ILE A 211 0.55 10.10 -5.99
N PRO A 212 1.18 9.13 -6.70
CA PRO A 212 1.40 9.27 -8.15
C PRO A 212 0.08 9.39 -8.93
N TYR A 213 -0.94 8.62 -8.55
CA TYR A 213 -2.26 8.69 -9.17
C TYR A 213 -2.93 10.06 -8.97
N MET A 214 -2.79 10.65 -7.77
CA MET A 214 -3.27 12.00 -7.49
C MET A 214 -2.54 13.06 -8.31
N ALA A 215 -1.24 12.90 -8.53
CA ALA A 215 -0.45 13.81 -9.35
C ALA A 215 -0.83 13.73 -10.83
N ALA A 216 -1.04 12.51 -11.34
CA ALA A 216 -1.49 12.29 -12.73
C ALA A 216 -2.89 12.88 -13.01
N HIS A 217 -3.77 12.89 -12.01
CA HIS A 217 -5.17 13.33 -12.15
C HIS A 217 -5.48 14.53 -11.24
N GLU A 218 -4.58 15.50 -11.17
CA GLU A 218 -4.74 16.66 -10.26
C GLU A 218 -6.00 17.46 -10.57
N PHE A 219 -6.32 17.62 -11.85
CA PHE A 219 -7.42 18.46 -12.34
C PHE A 219 -8.72 17.69 -12.60
N ASP A 220 -8.75 16.38 -12.42
CA ASP A 220 -9.95 15.56 -12.61
C ASP A 220 -10.88 15.67 -11.42
N ALA A 221 -12.05 16.32 -11.61
CA ALA A 221 -13.08 16.49 -10.59
C ALA A 221 -13.73 15.14 -10.19
N ARG A 222 -13.76 14.17 -11.11
CA ARG A 222 -14.34 12.83 -10.91
C ARG A 222 -13.33 11.78 -10.52
N ARG A 223 -12.12 12.18 -10.12
CA ARG A 223 -11.04 11.28 -9.73
C ARG A 223 -11.50 10.22 -8.75
N ARG A 224 -11.31 8.96 -9.11
CA ARG A 224 -11.61 7.82 -8.25
C ARG A 224 -10.56 7.70 -7.14
N MET A 225 -11.00 7.60 -5.89
CA MET A 225 -10.11 7.32 -4.76
C MET A 225 -9.77 5.82 -4.73
N ILE A 226 -8.49 5.47 -4.69
CA ILE A 226 -8.03 4.09 -4.55
C ILE A 226 -8.27 3.63 -3.10
N SER A 227 -7.88 4.44 -2.11
CA SER A 227 -8.05 4.14 -0.70
C SER A 227 -8.79 5.26 0.04
N LYS A 228 -10.05 5.01 0.42
CA LYS A 228 -10.87 5.96 1.21
C LYS A 228 -10.25 6.25 2.58
N GLN A 229 -9.68 5.24 3.23
CA GLN A 229 -9.06 5.36 4.55
C GLN A 229 -7.81 6.23 4.49
N PHE A 230 -6.96 6.05 3.48
CA PHE A 230 -5.77 6.88 3.27
C PHE A 230 -6.14 8.35 3.02
N HIS A 231 -7.12 8.61 2.16
CA HIS A 231 -7.65 9.98 1.94
C HIS A 231 -8.21 10.60 3.21
N HIS A 232 -8.89 9.82 4.05
CA HIS A 232 -9.36 10.30 5.35
C HIS A 232 -8.19 10.76 6.22
N GLN A 233 -7.11 9.97 6.31
CA GLN A 233 -5.92 10.35 7.07
C GLN A 233 -5.25 11.60 6.52
N LEU A 234 -5.16 11.76 5.19
CA LEU A 234 -4.64 12.97 4.57
C LEU A 234 -5.46 14.21 4.97
N ARG A 235 -6.79 14.14 4.88
CA ARG A 235 -7.69 15.24 5.26
C ARG A 235 -7.61 15.60 6.75
N VAL A 236 -7.48 14.60 7.61
CA VAL A 236 -7.25 14.83 9.05
C VAL A 236 -5.93 15.56 9.27
N GLY A 237 -4.86 15.11 8.60
CA GLY A 237 -3.55 15.75 8.67
C GLY A 237 -3.47 17.14 8.02
N GLU A 238 -4.37 17.48 7.11
CA GLU A 238 -4.50 18.84 6.56
C GLU A 238 -5.21 19.80 7.52
N ARG A 239 -6.21 19.29 8.25
CA ARG A 239 -7.00 20.08 9.20
C ARG A 239 -6.31 20.32 10.53
N GLN A 240 -5.45 19.39 10.94
CA GLN A 240 -4.67 19.51 12.16
C GLN A 240 -3.29 20.08 11.85
N PRO A 241 -2.97 21.32 12.27
CA PRO A 241 -1.62 21.83 12.15
C PRO A 241 -0.69 20.96 13.00
N LEU A 242 0.37 20.43 12.39
CA LEU A 242 1.41 19.72 13.10
C LEU A 242 2.15 20.73 13.98
N LEU A 243 1.89 20.70 15.26
CA LEU A 243 2.57 21.54 16.27
C LEU A 243 3.95 21.00 16.65
N GLY A 244 4.33 19.85 16.12
CA GLY A 244 5.62 19.19 16.44
C GLY A 244 6.00 18.14 15.38
N PRO A 245 7.10 17.42 15.62
CA PRO A 245 7.49 16.29 14.78
C PRO A 245 6.44 15.17 14.86
N PRO A 246 6.25 14.37 13.79
CA PRO A 246 5.27 13.29 13.79
C PRO A 246 5.62 12.25 14.88
N GLU A 247 4.61 11.84 15.67
CA GLU A 247 4.76 10.87 16.75
C GLU A 247 4.09 9.54 16.43
N SER A 248 2.90 9.59 15.86
CA SER A 248 2.15 8.39 15.50
C SER A 248 2.57 7.86 14.13
N MET A 249 2.41 6.57 13.92
CA MET A 249 2.65 5.91 12.62
C MET A 249 1.85 6.60 11.49
N ARG A 250 0.59 6.97 11.75
CA ARG A 250 -0.27 7.64 10.77
C ARG A 250 0.25 9.03 10.39
N GLU A 251 0.73 9.79 11.35
CA GLU A 251 1.34 11.11 11.11
C GLU A 251 2.62 11.00 10.28
N HIS A 252 3.45 9.98 10.55
CA HIS A 252 4.64 9.68 9.74
C HIS A 252 4.27 9.42 8.28
N VAL A 253 3.24 8.59 8.02
CA VAL A 253 2.77 8.32 6.65
C VAL A 253 2.20 9.57 5.99
N VAL A 254 1.44 10.40 6.71
CA VAL A 254 0.92 11.68 6.17
C VAL A 254 2.06 12.65 5.85
N ALA A 255 3.07 12.76 6.72
CA ALA A 255 4.24 13.60 6.47
C ALA A 255 5.05 13.09 5.25
N ALA A 256 5.22 11.76 5.15
CA ALA A 256 5.85 11.13 4.00
C ALA A 256 5.08 11.40 2.69
N SER A 257 3.75 11.33 2.74
CA SER A 257 2.87 11.61 1.60
C SER A 257 3.01 13.05 1.10
N LYS A 258 3.08 14.02 2.03
CA LYS A 258 3.30 15.42 1.70
C LYS A 258 4.67 15.64 1.04
N ALA A 259 5.72 14.99 1.56
CA ALA A 259 7.06 15.05 0.98
C ALA A 259 7.11 14.41 -0.41
N MET A 260 6.44 13.26 -0.59
CA MET A 260 6.36 12.58 -1.88
C MET A 260 5.62 13.41 -2.95
N LYS A 261 4.54 14.10 -2.56
CA LYS A 261 3.78 14.98 -3.45
C LYS A 261 4.64 16.15 -4.01
N THR A 262 5.61 16.63 -3.24
CA THR A 262 6.58 17.66 -3.68
C THR A 262 7.77 17.07 -4.45
N GLY A 263 7.86 15.76 -4.64
CA GLY A 263 8.98 15.09 -5.30
C GLY A 263 10.23 14.88 -4.42
N ASP A 264 10.17 15.21 -3.12
CA ASP A 264 11.28 15.02 -2.20
C ASP A 264 11.29 13.60 -1.61
N TRP A 265 11.89 12.67 -2.36
CA TRP A 265 12.00 11.28 -1.95
C TRP A 265 12.84 11.10 -0.68
N ARG A 266 13.86 11.94 -0.45
CA ARG A 266 14.73 11.84 0.74
C ARG A 266 13.99 12.17 2.02
N ARG A 267 13.13 13.19 2.01
CA ARG A 267 12.24 13.48 3.14
C ARG A 267 11.20 12.38 3.33
N CYS A 268 10.59 11.92 2.23
CA CYS A 268 9.65 10.80 2.28
C CYS A 268 10.31 9.57 2.92
N HIS A 269 11.49 9.18 2.49
CA HIS A 269 12.25 8.08 3.07
C HIS A 269 12.50 8.27 4.57
N ARG A 270 12.97 9.46 5.01
CA ARG A 270 13.22 9.74 6.45
C ARG A 270 11.96 9.61 7.31
N PHE A 271 10.78 9.89 6.77
CA PHE A 271 9.53 9.70 7.51
C PHE A 271 9.07 8.25 7.55
N VAL A 272 9.30 7.46 6.50
CA VAL A 272 8.89 6.06 6.43
C VAL A 272 9.88 5.13 7.15
N VAL A 273 11.19 5.38 6.97
CA VAL A 273 12.26 4.55 7.54
C VAL A 273 13.03 5.39 8.57
N ASN A 274 12.61 5.32 9.82
CA ASN A 274 13.27 5.96 10.96
C ASN A 274 13.28 5.01 12.16
N GLU A 275 14.03 5.34 13.19
CA GLU A 275 14.15 4.50 14.38
C GLU A 275 12.80 4.14 15.02
N LYS A 276 11.88 5.12 15.12
CA LYS A 276 10.53 4.90 15.70
C LYS A 276 9.71 3.92 14.86
N MET A 277 9.76 4.06 13.54
CA MET A 277 9.03 3.18 12.62
C MET A 277 9.70 1.81 12.52
N ASN A 278 11.05 1.77 12.55
CA ASN A 278 11.81 0.52 12.54
C ASN A 278 11.40 -0.35 13.75
N GLY A 279 11.55 0.17 14.95
CA GLY A 279 11.22 -0.59 16.16
C GLY A 279 9.76 -0.99 16.30
N LYS A 280 8.82 -0.23 15.73
CA LYS A 280 7.39 -0.56 15.78
C LYS A 280 6.92 -1.52 14.69
N VAL A 281 7.50 -1.43 13.48
CA VAL A 281 6.95 -2.09 12.30
C VAL A 281 7.99 -2.88 11.51
N TRP A 282 9.06 -2.23 11.04
CA TRP A 282 9.94 -2.85 10.06
C TRP A 282 10.82 -3.97 10.65
N ASP A 283 11.20 -3.87 11.91
CA ASP A 283 11.99 -4.91 12.59
C ASP A 283 11.18 -6.17 12.93
N LEU A 284 9.85 -6.10 12.79
CA LEU A 284 8.97 -7.27 12.94
C LEU A 284 9.00 -8.20 11.73
N PHE A 285 9.56 -7.76 10.62
CA PHE A 285 9.75 -8.62 9.45
C PHE A 285 10.96 -9.52 9.63
N PRO A 286 10.89 -10.81 9.22
CA PRO A 286 12.03 -11.72 9.28
C PRO A 286 13.24 -11.23 8.48
N GLU A 287 12.99 -10.50 7.38
CA GLU A 287 13.99 -9.97 6.44
C GLU A 287 13.94 -8.43 6.45
N ALA A 288 14.06 -7.84 7.63
CA ALA A 288 13.86 -6.40 7.84
C ALA A 288 14.72 -5.51 6.92
N ASP A 289 15.99 -5.88 6.73
CA ASP A 289 16.91 -5.10 5.88
C ASP A 289 16.51 -5.13 4.41
N GLN A 290 16.07 -6.29 3.91
CA GLN A 290 15.58 -6.41 2.53
C GLN A 290 14.30 -5.61 2.32
N VAL A 291 13.39 -5.62 3.30
CA VAL A 291 12.15 -4.83 3.24
C VAL A 291 12.46 -3.34 3.25
N ARG A 292 13.39 -2.87 4.09
CA ARG A 292 13.85 -1.48 4.10
C ARG A 292 14.46 -1.07 2.77
N ALA A 293 15.36 -1.87 2.21
CA ALA A 293 15.97 -1.61 0.91
C ALA A 293 14.94 -1.57 -0.23
N MET A 294 13.99 -2.51 -0.24
CA MET A 294 12.88 -2.52 -1.18
C MET A 294 12.02 -1.25 -1.06
N LEU A 295 11.71 -0.82 0.17
CA LEU A 295 10.93 0.41 0.40
C LEU A 295 11.64 1.65 -0.12
N VAL A 296 12.94 1.80 0.14
CA VAL A 296 13.74 2.92 -0.39
C VAL A 296 13.59 2.98 -1.91
N ARG A 297 13.84 1.85 -2.57
CA ARG A 297 13.75 1.77 -4.04
C ARG A 297 12.34 2.10 -4.55
N LYS A 298 11.29 1.59 -3.90
CA LYS A 298 9.91 1.90 -4.28
C LYS A 298 9.55 3.37 -4.05
N ILE A 299 10.03 3.99 -2.98
CA ILE A 299 9.85 5.42 -2.73
C ILE A 299 10.55 6.23 -3.82
N GLN A 300 11.76 5.87 -4.23
CA GLN A 300 12.49 6.53 -5.31
C GLN A 300 11.75 6.41 -6.65
N GLU A 301 11.33 5.18 -7.03
CA GLU A 301 10.58 4.91 -8.27
C GLU A 301 9.27 5.71 -8.34
N GLU A 302 8.45 5.67 -7.29
CA GLU A 302 7.14 6.34 -7.27
C GLU A 302 7.26 7.86 -7.06
N SER A 303 8.31 8.33 -6.40
CA SER A 303 8.61 9.78 -6.33
C SER A 303 9.04 10.34 -7.67
N LEU A 304 9.83 9.58 -8.46
CA LEU A 304 10.17 9.94 -9.84
C LEU A 304 8.90 10.08 -10.70
N ARG A 305 7.98 9.10 -10.61
CA ARG A 305 6.70 9.16 -11.33
C ARG A 305 5.88 10.38 -10.92
N THR A 306 5.77 10.60 -9.62
CA THR A 306 5.04 11.76 -9.07
C THR A 306 5.64 13.08 -9.55
N TYR A 307 6.96 13.19 -9.56
CA TYR A 307 7.68 14.38 -10.05
C TYR A 307 7.37 14.65 -11.52
N LEU A 308 7.45 13.64 -12.37
CA LEU A 308 7.15 13.76 -13.79
C LEU A 308 5.70 14.20 -14.04
N PHE A 309 4.73 13.65 -13.31
CA PHE A 309 3.33 14.10 -13.42
C PHE A 309 3.13 15.53 -12.95
N THR A 310 3.74 15.92 -11.83
CA THR A 310 3.55 17.26 -11.25
C THR A 310 4.17 18.34 -12.11
N TYR A 311 5.32 18.06 -12.73
CA TYR A 311 6.10 19.06 -13.47
C TYR A 311 6.08 18.87 -15.00
N SER A 312 5.26 17.95 -15.52
CA SER A 312 5.11 17.72 -16.97
C SER A 312 4.76 18.98 -17.75
N SER A 313 3.97 19.87 -17.17
CA SER A 313 3.56 21.14 -17.80
C SER A 313 4.61 22.25 -17.73
N VAL A 314 5.64 22.09 -16.89
CA VAL A 314 6.67 23.11 -16.64
C VAL A 314 7.85 22.93 -17.58
N TYR A 315 8.26 21.69 -17.83
CA TYR A 315 9.43 21.38 -18.65
C TYR A 315 9.06 21.07 -20.09
N ASP A 316 9.88 21.52 -21.02
CA ASP A 316 9.82 21.11 -22.42
C ASP A 316 10.64 19.83 -22.66
N SER A 317 11.79 19.76 -22.01
CA SER A 317 12.67 18.58 -22.04
C SER A 317 13.42 18.41 -20.74
N ILE A 318 13.68 17.16 -20.35
CA ILE A 318 14.43 16.81 -19.15
C ILE A 318 15.45 15.74 -19.49
N SER A 319 16.72 15.91 -19.07
CA SER A 319 17.74 14.88 -19.22
C SER A 319 17.49 13.71 -18.26
N MET A 320 17.57 12.49 -18.77
CA MET A 320 17.45 11.26 -17.95
C MET A 320 18.61 11.13 -16.95
N GLU A 321 19.80 11.65 -17.26
CA GLU A 321 20.94 11.66 -16.33
C GLU A 321 20.64 12.56 -15.13
N THR A 322 20.03 13.71 -15.35
CA THR A 322 19.60 14.61 -14.26
C THR A 322 18.57 13.92 -13.36
N LEU A 323 17.58 13.24 -13.95
CA LEU A 323 16.58 12.47 -13.18
C LEU A 323 17.23 11.33 -12.40
N ALA A 324 18.17 10.60 -13.02
CA ALA A 324 18.89 9.52 -12.36
C ALA A 324 19.69 10.04 -11.13
N ALA A 325 20.37 11.17 -11.27
CA ALA A 325 21.09 11.81 -10.16
C ALA A 325 20.15 12.35 -9.06
N MET A 326 19.00 12.94 -9.41
CA MET A 326 18.03 13.49 -8.45
C MET A 326 17.40 12.39 -7.59
N PHE A 327 17.04 11.26 -8.19
CA PHE A 327 16.36 10.17 -7.52
C PHE A 327 17.29 9.04 -7.09
N GLU A 328 18.60 9.16 -7.32
CA GLU A 328 19.61 8.14 -6.99
C GLU A 328 19.26 6.76 -7.56
N LEU A 329 18.77 6.76 -8.82
CA LEU A 329 18.42 5.56 -9.58
C LEU A 329 19.43 5.37 -10.73
N ASP A 330 19.63 4.13 -11.13
CA ASP A 330 20.40 3.80 -12.31
C ASP A 330 19.66 4.20 -13.60
N LEU A 331 20.40 4.65 -14.59
CA LEU A 331 19.86 5.14 -15.86
C LEU A 331 18.94 4.12 -16.57
N PRO A 332 19.24 2.82 -16.64
CA PRO A 332 18.32 1.83 -17.20
C PRO A 332 17.00 1.72 -16.46
N THR A 333 17.01 1.88 -15.15
CA THR A 333 15.78 1.87 -14.34
C THR A 333 14.93 3.10 -14.64
N VAL A 334 15.52 4.29 -14.69
CA VAL A 334 14.83 5.54 -15.05
C VAL A 334 14.23 5.41 -16.46
N HIS A 335 15.01 4.95 -17.42
CA HIS A 335 14.52 4.69 -18.79
C HIS A 335 13.34 3.70 -18.79
N GLY A 336 13.44 2.61 -18.05
CA GLY A 336 12.39 1.59 -17.97
C GLY A 336 11.09 2.11 -17.33
N ILE A 337 11.19 3.00 -16.33
CA ILE A 337 10.01 3.62 -15.69
C ILE A 337 9.34 4.58 -16.68
N ILE A 338 10.11 5.48 -17.29
CA ILE A 338 9.57 6.48 -18.22
C ILE A 338 8.97 5.81 -19.46
N SER A 339 9.65 4.81 -20.02
CA SER A 339 9.13 4.04 -21.16
C SER A 339 7.78 3.39 -20.83
N LYS A 340 7.62 2.82 -19.64
CA LYS A 340 6.35 2.26 -19.21
C LYS A 340 5.27 3.31 -19.05
N MET A 341 5.60 4.50 -18.52
CA MET A 341 4.64 5.60 -18.39
C MET A 341 4.15 6.08 -19.76
N ILE A 342 5.05 6.16 -20.76
CA ILE A 342 4.70 6.55 -22.12
C ILE A 342 3.86 5.45 -22.80
N ILE A 343 4.25 4.18 -22.69
CA ILE A 343 3.54 3.05 -23.30
C ILE A 343 2.12 2.91 -22.73
N ASN A 344 1.97 3.18 -21.42
CA ASN A 344 0.66 3.13 -20.76
C ASN A 344 -0.18 4.41 -20.98
N GLU A 345 0.31 5.36 -21.79
CA GLU A 345 -0.34 6.65 -22.02
C GLU A 345 -0.55 7.48 -20.72
N GLU A 346 0.25 7.18 -19.69
CA GLU A 346 0.22 7.93 -18.43
C GLU A 346 0.95 9.29 -18.56
N LEU A 347 1.97 9.35 -19.41
CA LEU A 347 2.78 10.56 -19.67
C LEU A 347 2.86 10.82 -21.16
N MET A 348 2.42 12.01 -21.58
CA MET A 348 2.53 12.47 -22.95
C MET A 348 3.92 13.03 -23.23
N ALA A 349 4.83 12.13 -23.59
CA ALA A 349 6.23 12.44 -23.86
C ALA A 349 6.82 11.50 -24.90
N SER A 350 7.96 11.85 -25.46
CA SER A 350 8.79 11.00 -26.31
C SER A 350 10.22 10.90 -25.74
N LEU A 351 10.88 9.80 -26.01
CA LEU A 351 12.27 9.56 -25.60
C LEU A 351 13.18 9.84 -26.80
N ASP A 352 14.10 10.76 -26.63
CA ASP A 352 15.18 10.98 -27.56
C ASP A 352 16.41 10.21 -27.07
N GLN A 353 16.69 9.09 -27.73
CA GLN A 353 17.80 8.20 -27.34
C GLN A 353 19.18 8.83 -27.53
N PRO A 354 19.49 9.54 -28.66
CA PRO A 354 20.81 10.15 -28.87
C PRO A 354 21.21 11.15 -27.80
N THR A 355 20.26 11.96 -27.32
CA THR A 355 20.52 12.99 -26.31
C THR A 355 20.18 12.54 -24.89
N ALA A 356 19.69 11.32 -24.72
CA ALA A 356 19.21 10.78 -23.43
C ALA A 356 18.24 11.74 -22.72
N THR A 357 17.32 12.35 -23.49
CA THR A 357 16.33 13.31 -22.99
C THR A 357 14.90 12.83 -23.17
N VAL A 358 14.04 13.28 -22.27
CA VAL A 358 12.60 13.10 -22.34
C VAL A 358 12.01 14.41 -22.85
N MET A 359 11.35 14.36 -24.00
CA MET A 359 10.66 15.50 -24.61
C MET A 359 9.19 15.47 -24.21
N MET A 360 8.73 16.50 -23.50
CA MET A 360 7.33 16.60 -23.07
C MET A 360 6.45 17.16 -24.21
N HIS A 361 5.32 16.50 -24.47
CA HIS A 361 4.34 16.97 -25.44
C HIS A 361 3.27 17.82 -24.75
N ARG A 362 3.17 19.06 -25.13
CA ARG A 362 2.16 20.00 -24.61
C ARG A 362 0.82 19.82 -25.33
N THR A 363 0.24 18.64 -25.19
CA THR A 363 -1.10 18.34 -25.72
C THR A 363 -2.19 18.63 -24.68
N GLU A 364 -1.82 18.70 -23.43
CA GLU A 364 -2.75 18.94 -22.33
C GLU A 364 -3.01 20.43 -22.11
N PRO A 365 -4.24 20.78 -21.69
CA PRO A 365 -4.56 22.16 -21.35
C PRO A 365 -3.70 22.63 -20.16
N THR A 366 -3.33 23.90 -20.17
CA THR A 366 -2.57 24.51 -19.06
C THR A 366 -3.35 24.42 -17.75
N ALA A 367 -2.66 24.55 -16.60
CA ALA A 367 -3.28 24.54 -15.28
C ALA A 367 -4.47 25.51 -15.17
N THR A 368 -4.35 26.70 -15.75
CA THR A 368 -5.43 27.71 -15.79
C THR A 368 -6.63 27.23 -16.62
N GLN A 369 -6.38 26.63 -17.79
CA GLN A 369 -7.43 26.07 -18.64
C GLN A 369 -8.13 24.90 -17.95
N ASN A 370 -7.40 24.03 -17.26
CA ASN A 370 -7.95 22.93 -16.47
C ASN A 370 -8.85 23.45 -15.34
N LEU A 371 -8.43 24.49 -14.62
CA LEU A 371 -9.25 25.13 -13.60
C LEU A 371 -10.52 25.76 -14.18
N ALA A 372 -10.42 26.38 -15.36
CA ALA A 372 -11.59 26.92 -16.09
C ALA A 372 -12.56 25.81 -16.51
N LEU A 373 -12.04 24.67 -17.01
CA LEU A 373 -12.87 23.50 -17.35
C LEU A 373 -13.56 22.91 -16.12
N GLN A 374 -12.85 22.80 -14.99
CA GLN A 374 -13.47 22.35 -13.73
C GLN A 374 -14.55 23.31 -13.22
N LEU A 375 -14.33 24.62 -13.36
CA LEU A 375 -15.33 25.61 -13.01
C LEU A 375 -16.59 25.45 -13.88
N ALA A 376 -16.39 25.30 -15.18
CA ALA A 376 -17.48 25.10 -16.14
C ALA A 376 -18.28 23.81 -15.80
N GLU A 377 -17.59 22.70 -15.49
CA GLU A 377 -18.23 21.46 -15.07
C GLU A 377 -19.03 21.62 -13.77
N LYS A 378 -18.46 22.29 -12.77
CA LYS A 378 -19.17 22.55 -11.50
C LYS A 378 -20.40 23.44 -11.71
N LEU A 379 -20.29 24.45 -12.55
CA LEU A 379 -21.44 25.28 -12.91
C LEU A 379 -22.51 24.48 -13.66
N GLY A 380 -22.12 23.65 -14.62
CA GLY A 380 -23.03 22.74 -15.31
C GLY A 380 -23.79 21.81 -14.35
N ASN A 381 -23.08 21.18 -13.40
CA ASN A 381 -23.68 20.34 -12.37
C ASN A 381 -24.64 21.12 -11.45
N LEU A 382 -24.33 22.38 -11.12
CA LEU A 382 -25.23 23.23 -10.34
C LEU A 382 -26.49 23.57 -11.11
N VAL A 383 -26.37 23.92 -12.40
CA VAL A 383 -27.51 24.19 -13.27
C VAL A 383 -28.42 22.95 -13.36
N GLU A 384 -27.84 21.79 -13.67
CA GLU A 384 -28.57 20.52 -13.77
C GLU A 384 -29.30 20.16 -12.45
N ASN A 385 -28.63 20.36 -11.30
CA ASN A 385 -29.26 20.14 -10.01
C ASN A 385 -30.41 21.13 -9.75
N ASN A 386 -30.25 22.41 -10.15
CA ASN A 386 -31.30 23.39 -10.00
C ASN A 386 -32.51 23.10 -10.91
N GLU A 387 -32.25 22.69 -12.15
CA GLU A 387 -33.29 22.24 -13.08
C GLU A 387 -34.05 21.04 -12.52
N ARG A 388 -33.32 20.04 -12.00
CA ARG A 388 -33.93 18.86 -11.37
C ARG A 388 -34.81 19.21 -10.16
N VAL A 389 -34.35 20.16 -9.32
CA VAL A 389 -35.16 20.67 -8.19
C VAL A 389 -36.40 21.46 -8.69
N LEU A 390 -36.22 22.23 -9.76
CA LEU A 390 -37.33 22.97 -10.37
C LEU A 390 -38.38 22.01 -10.95
N ASP A 391 -37.92 20.98 -11.70
CA ASP A 391 -38.79 19.95 -12.27
C ASP A 391 -39.57 19.17 -11.17
N GLN A 392 -38.88 18.84 -10.07
CA GLN A 392 -39.53 18.21 -8.92
C GLN A 392 -40.61 19.10 -8.30
N ARG A 393 -40.36 20.40 -8.21
CA ARG A 393 -41.34 21.38 -7.69
C ARG A 393 -42.49 21.60 -8.66
N GLN A 394 -42.19 21.68 -9.96
CA GLN A 394 -43.24 21.84 -10.98
C GLN A 394 -44.01 20.52 -11.22
N GLY A 395 -43.37 19.37 -11.13
CA GLY A 395 -44.01 18.06 -11.21
C GLY A 395 -44.95 17.80 -10.05
N ALA A 396 -44.65 18.35 -8.86
CA ALA A 396 -45.56 18.30 -7.71
C ALA A 396 -46.88 19.14 -7.94
N TYR A 397 -46.81 20.15 -8.80
CA TYR A 397 -48.00 20.91 -9.23
C TYR A 397 -48.70 20.30 -10.44
N GLY A 398 -48.00 19.52 -11.29
CA GLY A 398 -48.58 18.86 -12.47
C GLY A 398 -49.19 17.49 -12.22
N GLY A 399 -48.93 16.88 -11.07
CA GLY A 399 -49.39 15.54 -10.71
C GLY A 399 -50.87 15.39 -10.43
N TYR A 400 -51.59 16.49 -10.24
CA TYR A 400 -53.06 16.46 -10.01
C TYR A 400 -53.90 16.33 -11.29
N PHE A 401 -53.32 16.45 -12.49
CA PHE A 401 -54.11 16.41 -13.73
C PHE A 401 -53.78 15.23 -14.64
N ARG A 402 -52.91 14.28 -14.26
CA ARG A 402 -52.49 13.18 -15.14
C ARG A 402 -53.07 11.81 -14.78
N ASP A 403 -53.82 11.68 -13.70
CA ASP A 403 -54.40 10.39 -13.25
C ASP A 403 -55.88 10.20 -13.61
N GLN A 404 -56.36 10.81 -14.71
CA GLN A 404 -57.72 10.60 -15.16
C GLN A 404 -57.86 10.10 -16.60
N LYS A 405 -56.89 9.38 -17.12
CA LYS A 405 -57.06 8.53 -18.34
C LYS A 405 -56.03 7.42 -18.32
N ASP A 406 -56.35 6.32 -17.68
CA ASP A 406 -56.24 4.96 -18.22
C ASP A 406 -56.70 3.98 -17.14
N GLY A 407 -57.98 3.65 -17.22
CA GLY A 407 -58.59 2.52 -16.52
C GLY A 407 -58.19 1.22 -17.22
N GLY A 408 -57.37 0.44 -16.57
CA GLY A 408 -56.98 -0.87 -17.06
C GLY A 408 -56.68 -1.83 -15.90
N TYR A 409 -57.69 -2.60 -15.57
CA TYR A 409 -57.70 -3.78 -14.70
C TYR A 409 -56.33 -4.42 -14.38
N ARG A 410 -55.96 -4.54 -13.07
CA ARG A 410 -55.42 -5.78 -12.53
C ARG A 410 -55.71 -5.88 -11.03
N LYS A 411 -56.43 -6.94 -10.71
CA LYS A 411 -56.78 -7.51 -9.43
C LYS A 411 -55.55 -8.14 -8.73
N GLY A 412 -55.47 -8.05 -7.43
CA GLY A 412 -54.72 -9.02 -6.64
C GLY A 412 -54.02 -8.42 -5.39
N ASP A 413 -54.68 -8.56 -4.25
CA ASP A 413 -54.23 -8.89 -2.91
C ASP A 413 -52.84 -8.40 -2.44
N GLY A 414 -52.69 -7.75 -1.33
CA GLY A 414 -53.17 -7.92 0.01
C GLY A 414 -52.14 -7.48 1.03
N TYR A 415 -52.62 -6.90 2.11
CA TYR A 415 -52.03 -6.71 3.44
C TYR A 415 -51.02 -5.58 3.70
N LEU A 416 -51.56 -4.49 4.21
CA LEU A 416 -51.38 -3.93 5.55
C LEU A 416 -50.02 -4.01 6.23
N ARG A 417 -49.36 -2.87 6.45
CA ARG A 417 -49.23 -2.34 7.82
C ARG A 417 -48.78 -0.88 7.87
N ARG A 418 -49.62 -0.12 8.49
CA ARG A 418 -49.40 1.20 9.08
C ARG A 418 -48.28 1.16 10.10
N GLY A 419 -47.47 2.19 10.13
CA GLY A 419 -46.59 2.51 11.23
C GLY A 419 -46.06 3.94 11.09
N GLY A 420 -46.87 4.89 11.49
CA GLY A 420 -46.46 6.29 11.62
C GLY A 420 -45.47 6.43 12.77
N PHE A 421 -44.42 7.17 12.55
CA PHE A 421 -43.63 7.74 13.63
C PHE A 421 -43.63 9.26 13.52
N ARG A 422 -44.19 9.84 14.54
CA ARG A 422 -44.36 11.22 14.92
C ARG A 422 -42.97 11.81 15.19
N GLN A 423 -42.72 12.92 14.56
CA GLN A 423 -41.54 13.75 14.78
C GLN A 423 -41.82 14.67 15.96
N GLU A 424 -41.16 14.47 17.07
CA GLU A 424 -41.10 15.45 18.15
C GLU A 424 -39.88 16.36 17.94
N ARG A 425 -40.21 17.65 17.85
CA ARG A 425 -39.24 18.75 18.01
C ARG A 425 -38.82 18.82 19.47
N SER A 426 -37.58 18.91 19.74
CA SER A 426 -37.03 19.48 20.97
C SER A 426 -35.97 20.50 20.62
N ASN A 427 -36.25 21.73 21.03
CA ASN A 427 -35.31 22.82 21.15
C ASN A 427 -34.29 22.52 22.27
N TYR A 428 -33.00 22.69 21.99
CA TYR A 428 -32.04 23.50 22.77
C TYR A 428 -30.76 23.58 21.95
#